data_b339e7f85fd7aaa0abfe679346cdd791
#
_entry.id   b339e7f85fd7aaa0abfe679346cdd791
#
_cell.length_a   1.000
_cell.length_b   1.000
_cell.length_c   1.000
_cell.angle_alpha   90.00
_cell.angle_beta   90.00
_cell.angle_gamma   90.00
#
_symmetry.space_group_name_H-M   'P 1'
#
loop_
_entity.id
_entity.type
_entity.pdbx_description
1 polymer ?
#
loop_
_entity_poly.entity_id
_entity_poly.type
_entity_poly.pdbx_seq_one_letter_code
_entity_poly.pdbx_strand_id
1 'polypeptide(L)'
;AYWQLYVDEQGTIHLSWVWRETWQVETNHDICYARSFDNGVTWYKSSGEQYELPIKLSNAEYACRLPQNSELINQTSMSADAGGNPYIATYWRDPDSNIPQYRIVWNDGKVWHHRQVTDRKTPFTLKGGGTKMIPIARPRIVVGGGEVFYIFRDEERGSCVSIAHATDLAISQWTITDLTDFSVDAWEPSHDTELWKKQRKLHLFVQHTRQGDGERMAEIEPQMVYVLE
;
A
#
# COMPACT_ATOMS: atom_id res chain seq x y z
N ALA A 1 5.14 9.14 12.87
CA ALA A 1 4.70 7.94 12.16
C ALA A 1 3.54 8.27 11.22
N TYR A 2 3.49 7.58 10.09
CA TYR A 2 2.33 7.57 9.18
C TYR A 2 1.71 6.19 9.22
N TRP A 3 0.40 6.12 9.32
CA TRP A 3 -0.33 4.89 9.58
C TRP A 3 -1.50 4.68 8.62
N GLN A 4 -1.89 3.41 8.46
CA GLN A 4 -3.05 2.94 7.73
C GLN A 4 -3.83 1.97 8.61
N LEU A 5 -5.15 2.10 8.60
CA LEU A 5 -6.08 1.27 9.34
C LEU A 5 -6.98 0.50 8.38
N TYR A 6 -7.26 -0.75 8.72
CA TYR A 6 -8.24 -1.59 8.04
C TYR A 6 -9.06 -2.34 9.09
N VAL A 7 -10.36 -2.45 8.87
CA VAL A 7 -11.25 -3.27 9.70
C VAL A 7 -11.69 -4.47 8.87
N ASP A 8 -11.38 -5.67 9.33
CA ASP A 8 -11.76 -6.90 8.66
C ASP A 8 -13.24 -7.28 8.89
N GLU A 9 -13.66 -8.43 8.32
CA GLU A 9 -15.05 -8.90 8.41
C GLU A 9 -15.42 -9.38 9.81
N GLN A 10 -14.47 -9.71 10.66
CA GLN A 10 -14.65 -10.10 12.05
C GLN A 10 -14.69 -8.90 12.99
N GLY A 11 -14.46 -7.70 12.47
CA GLY A 11 -14.38 -6.47 13.26
C GLY A 11 -13.01 -6.23 13.89
N THR A 12 -11.99 -7.02 13.53
CA THR A 12 -10.61 -6.79 13.96
C THR A 12 -10.07 -5.54 13.31
N ILE A 13 -9.55 -4.63 14.10
CA ILE A 13 -8.83 -3.46 13.62
C ILE A 13 -7.38 -3.85 13.37
N HIS A 14 -6.92 -3.73 12.15
CA HIS A 14 -5.54 -3.87 11.75
C HIS A 14 -4.93 -2.49 11.56
N LEU A 15 -3.74 -2.28 12.09
CA LEU A 15 -2.99 -1.04 11.98
C LEU A 15 -1.58 -1.34 11.48
N SER A 16 -1.14 -0.67 10.43
CA SER A 16 0.27 -0.66 10.05
C SER A 16 0.79 0.76 9.95
N TRP A 17 2.08 0.95 10.19
CA TRP A 17 2.71 2.26 10.12
C TRP A 17 4.18 2.16 9.72
N VAL A 18 4.70 3.29 9.24
CA VAL A 18 6.13 3.52 9.08
C VAL A 18 6.59 4.55 10.11
N TRP A 19 7.79 4.40 10.64
CA TRP A 19 8.43 5.44 11.41
C TRP A 19 8.97 6.51 10.49
N ARG A 20 9.00 7.75 10.96
CA ARG A 20 9.56 8.89 10.26
C ARG A 20 10.21 9.82 11.27
N GLU A 21 11.49 10.06 11.10
CA GLU A 21 12.30 10.75 12.11
C GLU A 21 12.25 12.27 11.99
N THR A 22 11.99 12.79 10.78
CA THR A 22 11.88 14.21 10.53
C THR A 22 10.71 14.53 9.60
N TRP A 23 10.56 15.80 9.21
CA TRP A 23 9.57 16.19 8.20
C TRP A 23 9.91 15.69 6.77
N GLN A 24 11.13 15.22 6.54
CA GLN A 24 11.62 14.72 5.27
C GLN A 24 11.21 13.26 5.06
N VAL A 25 10.60 12.96 3.90
CA VAL A 25 10.06 11.62 3.61
C VAL A 25 11.14 10.54 3.51
N GLU A 26 12.35 10.90 3.11
CA GLU A 26 13.49 9.98 3.07
C GLU A 26 13.91 9.44 4.44
N THR A 27 13.41 10.05 5.52
CA THR A 27 13.58 9.54 6.89
C THR A 27 12.56 8.50 7.30
N ASN A 28 11.67 8.09 6.38
CA ASN A 28 10.81 6.92 6.59
C ASN A 28 11.66 5.66 6.69
N HIS A 29 11.29 4.81 7.63
CA HIS A 29 11.93 3.50 7.81
C HIS A 29 10.98 2.50 8.45
N ASP A 30 11.26 1.24 8.26
CA ASP A 30 10.53 0.13 8.85
C ASP A 30 9.01 0.14 8.61
N ILE A 31 8.44 -1.01 8.44
CA ILE A 31 7.00 -1.23 8.41
C ILE A 31 6.62 -2.00 9.67
N CYS A 32 5.70 -1.46 10.44
CA CYS A 32 5.26 -2.02 11.71
C CYS A 32 3.79 -2.41 11.66
N TYR A 33 3.37 -3.22 12.64
CA TYR A 33 2.02 -3.75 12.69
C TYR A 33 1.50 -3.88 14.13
N ALA A 34 0.17 -3.71 14.26
CA ALA A 34 -0.61 -4.03 15.46
C ALA A 34 -2.04 -4.40 15.06
N ARG A 35 -2.74 -5.14 15.91
CA ARG A 35 -4.18 -5.41 15.76
C ARG A 35 -4.92 -5.26 17.08
N SER A 36 -6.22 -4.97 16.99
CA SER A 36 -7.12 -4.86 18.14
C SER A 36 -8.42 -5.60 17.89
N PHE A 37 -8.94 -6.28 18.92
CA PHE A 37 -10.20 -7.02 18.89
C PHE A 37 -11.31 -6.34 19.70
N ASP A 38 -11.03 -5.19 20.30
CA ASP A 38 -11.88 -4.49 21.26
C ASP A 38 -12.00 -2.99 20.94
N ASN A 39 -12.10 -2.67 19.66
CA ASN A 39 -12.23 -1.30 19.15
C ASN A 39 -11.07 -0.36 19.55
N GLY A 40 -9.84 -0.90 19.61
CA GLY A 40 -8.64 -0.10 19.84
C GLY A 40 -8.30 0.15 21.32
N VAL A 41 -8.97 -0.52 22.25
CA VAL A 41 -8.67 -0.41 23.69
C VAL A 41 -7.37 -1.15 24.02
N THR A 42 -7.24 -2.39 23.55
CA THR A 42 -5.99 -3.17 23.66
C THR A 42 -5.43 -3.51 22.29
N TRP A 43 -4.12 -3.61 22.21
CA TRP A 43 -3.41 -3.88 20.97
C TRP A 43 -2.49 -5.08 21.10
N TYR A 44 -2.36 -5.83 20.03
CA TYR A 44 -1.61 -7.08 19.97
C TYR A 44 -0.70 -7.11 18.75
N LYS A 45 0.43 -7.80 18.89
CA LYS A 45 1.27 -8.22 17.76
C LYS A 45 0.58 -9.31 16.94
N SER A 46 1.09 -9.65 15.79
CA SER A 46 0.60 -10.77 14.97
C SER A 46 0.69 -12.12 15.72
N SER A 47 1.68 -12.27 16.58
CA SER A 47 1.86 -13.42 17.45
C SER A 47 0.78 -13.60 18.52
N GLY A 48 -0.03 -12.57 18.78
CA GLY A 48 -1.00 -12.54 19.89
C GLY A 48 -0.42 -11.99 21.20
N GLU A 49 0.84 -11.59 21.24
CA GLU A 49 1.42 -10.87 22.39
C GLU A 49 0.79 -9.50 22.50
N GLN A 50 0.31 -9.14 23.68
CA GLN A 50 -0.27 -7.83 23.96
C GLN A 50 0.82 -6.75 24.06
N TYR A 51 0.55 -5.61 23.46
CA TYR A 51 1.41 -4.43 23.60
C TYR A 51 1.26 -3.76 24.96
N GLU A 52 2.40 -3.34 25.51
CA GLU A 52 2.44 -2.29 26.51
C GLU A 52 2.37 -0.94 25.79
N LEU A 53 1.37 -0.13 26.13
CA LEU A 53 1.16 1.18 25.52
C LEU A 53 1.92 2.29 26.26
N PRO A 54 2.41 3.32 25.56
CA PRO A 54 2.32 3.50 24.10
C PRO A 54 3.29 2.58 23.33
N ILE A 55 2.92 2.25 22.08
CA ILE A 55 3.82 1.53 21.19
C ILE A 55 4.99 2.45 20.80
N LYS A 56 6.21 1.98 21.00
CA LYS A 56 7.47 2.69 20.75
C LYS A 56 8.36 1.88 19.81
N LEU A 57 9.43 2.48 19.32
CA LEU A 57 10.47 1.77 18.55
C LEU A 57 10.97 0.51 19.26
N SER A 58 11.08 0.54 20.59
CA SER A 58 11.62 -0.57 21.38
C SER A 58 10.68 -1.76 21.55
N ASN A 59 9.36 -1.59 21.41
CA ASN A 59 8.37 -2.65 21.60
C ASN A 59 7.51 -2.91 20.37
N ALA A 60 7.66 -2.15 19.28
CA ALA A 60 6.92 -2.35 18.04
C ALA A 60 7.25 -3.70 17.40
N GLU A 61 6.25 -4.35 16.83
CA GLU A 61 6.44 -5.46 15.89
C GLU A 61 6.83 -4.91 14.52
N TYR A 62 7.89 -5.44 13.97
CA TYR A 62 8.40 -5.06 12.66
C TYR A 62 7.97 -6.09 11.62
N ALA A 63 7.00 -5.73 10.81
CA ALA A 63 6.55 -6.55 9.67
C ALA A 63 7.64 -6.61 8.58
N CYS A 64 8.37 -5.52 8.38
CA CYS A 64 9.53 -5.48 7.49
C CYS A 64 10.53 -4.41 7.96
N ARG A 65 11.80 -4.78 8.10
CA ARG A 65 12.89 -3.86 8.44
C ARG A 65 13.43 -3.20 7.19
N LEU A 66 13.39 -1.87 7.16
CA LEU A 66 13.84 -1.06 6.04
C LEU A 66 14.64 0.14 6.55
N PRO A 67 15.80 0.45 5.97
CA PRO A 67 16.57 1.62 6.36
C PRO A 67 15.91 2.91 5.87
N GLN A 68 16.31 4.05 6.44
CA GLN A 68 16.07 5.35 5.85
C GLN A 68 16.71 5.45 4.45
N ASN A 69 16.27 6.39 3.65
CA ASN A 69 16.74 6.57 2.26
C ASN A 69 16.49 5.36 1.34
N SER A 70 15.47 4.57 1.62
CA SER A 70 15.03 3.43 0.78
C SER A 70 13.89 3.80 -0.18
N GLU A 71 13.54 5.06 -0.30
CA GLU A 71 12.37 5.56 -1.05
C GLU A 71 11.04 4.96 -0.52
N LEU A 72 11.02 4.54 0.75
CA LEU A 72 9.83 4.04 1.41
C LEU A 72 8.81 5.17 1.55
N ILE A 73 7.65 5.00 0.92
CA ILE A 73 6.54 5.96 1.03
C ILE A 73 5.86 5.84 2.41
N ASN A 74 5.14 6.87 2.80
CA ASN A 74 4.20 6.79 3.91
C ASN A 74 3.27 5.60 3.74
N GLN A 75 2.82 5.01 4.85
CA GLN A 75 1.89 3.88 4.83
C GLN A 75 0.70 4.16 3.91
N THR A 76 0.39 3.26 3.00
CA THR A 76 -0.54 3.55 1.90
C THR A 76 -1.79 2.69 1.90
N SER A 77 -1.69 1.36 2.00
CA SER A 77 -2.83 0.47 1.92
C SER A 77 -2.59 -0.84 2.64
N MET A 78 -3.63 -1.34 3.29
CA MET A 78 -3.64 -2.68 3.85
C MET A 78 -5.01 -3.34 3.71
N SER A 79 -5.03 -4.67 3.80
CA SER A 79 -6.19 -5.53 3.82
C SER A 79 -5.91 -6.73 4.73
N ALA A 80 -6.88 -7.59 4.95
CA ALA A 80 -6.70 -8.88 5.61
C ALA A 80 -7.50 -9.96 4.87
N ASP A 81 -7.02 -11.21 4.95
CA ASP A 81 -7.76 -12.36 4.46
C ASP A 81 -8.84 -12.81 5.46
N ALA A 82 -9.61 -13.85 5.10
CA ALA A 82 -10.65 -14.41 5.95
C ALA A 82 -10.12 -15.03 7.26
N GLY A 83 -8.82 -15.33 7.34
CA GLY A 83 -8.13 -15.79 8.54
C GLY A 83 -7.65 -14.65 9.45
N GLY A 84 -7.85 -13.40 9.04
CA GLY A 84 -7.35 -12.22 9.75
C GLY A 84 -5.84 -12.00 9.56
N ASN A 85 -5.23 -12.59 8.53
CA ASN A 85 -3.83 -12.36 8.20
C ASN A 85 -3.69 -11.04 7.43
N PRO A 86 -2.80 -10.13 7.86
CA PRO A 86 -2.67 -8.82 7.24
C PRO A 86 -1.80 -8.84 5.98
N TYR A 87 -2.17 -7.97 5.04
CA TYR A 87 -1.47 -7.69 3.78
C TYR A 87 -1.28 -6.19 3.65
N ILE A 88 -0.05 -5.75 3.35
CA ILE A 88 0.34 -4.34 3.28
C ILE A 88 0.95 -4.07 1.90
N ALA A 89 0.41 -3.11 1.18
CA ALA A 89 0.91 -2.67 -0.11
C ALA A 89 1.66 -1.35 0.02
N THR A 90 2.86 -1.29 -0.54
CA THR A 90 3.73 -0.12 -0.52
C THR A 90 4.79 -0.22 -1.62
N TYR A 91 5.80 0.64 -1.61
CA TYR A 91 6.97 0.53 -2.45
C TYR A 91 8.23 1.01 -1.72
N TRP A 92 9.35 0.44 -2.10
CA TRP A 92 10.70 0.85 -1.71
C TRP A 92 11.73 0.31 -2.69
N ARG A 93 12.97 0.80 -2.61
CA ARG A 93 14.11 0.25 -3.33
C ARG A 93 15.00 -0.60 -2.42
N ASP A 94 15.59 -1.63 -2.97
CA ASP A 94 16.62 -2.40 -2.27
C ASP A 94 17.91 -1.59 -2.11
N PRO A 95 18.76 -1.91 -1.12
CA PRO A 95 20.02 -1.20 -0.88
C PRO A 95 20.94 -1.12 -2.09
N ASP A 96 20.96 -2.18 -2.90
CA ASP A 96 21.84 -2.31 -4.08
C ASP A 96 21.17 -1.80 -5.37
N SER A 97 20.01 -1.16 -5.27
CA SER A 97 19.26 -0.62 -6.40
C SER A 97 18.92 0.86 -6.18
N ASN A 98 18.83 1.61 -7.27
CA ASN A 98 18.27 2.96 -7.28
C ASN A 98 16.81 3.00 -7.82
N ILE A 99 16.20 1.84 -8.06
CA ILE A 99 14.89 1.71 -8.69
C ILE A 99 13.87 1.24 -7.62
N PRO A 100 12.95 2.11 -7.18
CA PRO A 100 11.86 1.68 -6.32
C PRO A 100 10.93 0.72 -7.05
N GLN A 101 10.53 -0.35 -6.34
CA GLN A 101 9.61 -1.36 -6.82
C GLN A 101 8.36 -1.41 -5.96
N TYR A 102 7.20 -1.66 -6.55
CA TYR A 102 6.02 -2.03 -5.77
C TYR A 102 6.26 -3.33 -5.03
N ARG A 103 5.86 -3.35 -3.78
CA ARG A 103 6.12 -4.44 -2.83
C ARG A 103 4.85 -4.76 -2.03
N ILE A 104 4.74 -6.02 -1.66
CA ILE A 104 3.74 -6.50 -0.70
C ILE A 104 4.47 -7.07 0.52
N VAL A 105 3.92 -6.80 1.71
CA VAL A 105 4.33 -7.43 2.97
C VAL A 105 3.10 -8.12 3.54
N TRP A 106 3.22 -9.38 3.95
CA TRP A 106 2.09 -10.12 4.51
C TRP A 106 2.53 -11.07 5.61
N ASN A 107 1.60 -11.42 6.49
CA ASN A 107 1.79 -12.47 7.50
C ASN A 107 1.00 -13.71 7.07
N ASP A 108 1.61 -14.89 7.12
CA ASP A 108 0.98 -16.17 6.76
C ASP A 108 0.30 -16.86 7.97
N GLY A 109 0.11 -16.11 9.05
CA GLY A 109 -0.37 -16.63 10.34
C GLY A 109 0.76 -17.08 11.27
N LYS A 110 2.03 -17.02 10.82
CA LYS A 110 3.20 -17.44 11.60
C LYS A 110 4.34 -16.42 11.51
N VAL A 111 4.71 -16.04 10.28
CA VAL A 111 5.85 -15.16 10.01
C VAL A 111 5.50 -14.11 8.96
N TRP A 112 6.25 -13.02 8.99
CA TRP A 112 6.16 -11.98 7.99
C TRP A 112 7.00 -12.33 6.77
N HIS A 113 6.43 -12.05 5.61
CA HIS A 113 7.03 -12.20 4.30
C HIS A 113 6.97 -10.87 3.55
N HIS A 114 7.83 -10.69 2.57
CA HIS A 114 7.71 -9.61 1.59
C HIS A 114 8.05 -10.11 0.19
N ARG A 115 7.48 -9.47 -0.83
CA ARG A 115 7.71 -9.82 -2.23
C ARG A 115 7.60 -8.59 -3.13
N GLN A 116 8.38 -8.61 -4.19
CA GLN A 116 8.28 -7.65 -5.28
C GLN A 116 7.07 -7.94 -6.16
N VAL A 117 6.36 -6.88 -6.58
CA VAL A 117 5.18 -6.96 -7.45
C VAL A 117 5.54 -6.60 -8.89
N THR A 118 6.36 -5.58 -9.09
CA THR A 118 6.74 -5.06 -10.41
C THR A 118 8.22 -5.26 -10.69
N ASP A 119 8.61 -5.08 -11.95
CA ASP A 119 10.00 -5.11 -12.41
C ASP A 119 10.33 -3.80 -13.15
N ARG A 120 10.20 -2.68 -12.41
CA ARG A 120 10.48 -1.33 -12.92
C ARG A 120 11.96 -1.18 -13.28
N LYS A 121 12.21 -0.33 -14.28
CA LYS A 121 13.56 -0.07 -14.82
C LYS A 121 14.02 1.37 -14.62
N THR A 122 13.08 2.29 -14.32
CA THR A 122 13.36 3.72 -14.21
C THR A 122 13.48 4.13 -12.76
N PRO A 123 14.60 4.72 -12.34
CA PRO A 123 14.79 5.24 -11.00
C PRO A 123 13.96 6.52 -10.79
N PHE A 124 13.55 6.74 -9.55
CA PHE A 124 13.10 8.04 -9.09
C PHE A 124 13.51 8.26 -7.64
N THR A 125 13.45 9.51 -7.20
CA THR A 125 13.82 9.88 -5.84
C THR A 125 12.64 10.53 -5.13
N LEU A 126 12.39 10.07 -3.92
CA LEU A 126 11.39 10.62 -3.01
C LEU A 126 12.09 11.33 -1.86
N LYS A 127 12.09 12.68 -1.87
CA LYS A 127 12.80 13.51 -0.88
C LYS A 127 11.99 14.74 -0.47
N GLY A 128 12.28 15.23 0.75
CA GLY A 128 11.71 16.45 1.29
C GLY A 128 10.30 16.26 1.84
N GLY A 129 9.55 17.35 1.92
CA GLY A 129 8.16 17.38 2.41
C GLY A 129 7.17 17.84 1.35
N GLY A 130 5.90 17.91 1.76
CA GLY A 130 4.79 18.25 0.87
C GLY A 130 4.41 17.12 -0.07
N THR A 131 3.39 17.36 -0.86
CA THR A 131 2.91 16.40 -1.84
C THR A 131 3.87 16.35 -3.04
N LYS A 132 4.27 15.16 -3.44
CA LYS A 132 5.24 14.96 -4.52
C LYS A 132 4.57 14.47 -5.80
N MET A 133 5.01 15.02 -6.92
CA MET A 133 4.74 14.45 -8.22
C MET A 133 5.75 13.33 -8.47
N ILE A 134 5.29 12.09 -8.46
CA ILE A 134 6.12 10.89 -8.62
C ILE A 134 5.57 10.00 -9.74
N PRO A 135 6.43 9.20 -10.41
CA PRO A 135 6.03 8.42 -11.59
C PRO A 135 5.10 7.24 -11.28
N ILE A 136 4.86 6.95 -10.03
CA ILE A 136 4.00 5.85 -9.58
C ILE A 136 2.93 6.33 -8.58
N ALA A 137 1.79 5.64 -8.51
CA ALA A 137 0.80 5.90 -7.48
C ALA A 137 1.15 5.20 -6.16
N ARG A 138 0.56 5.67 -5.07
CA ARG A 138 0.46 4.84 -3.86
C ARG A 138 -0.49 3.69 -4.16
N PRO A 139 -0.08 2.43 -3.92
CA PRO A 139 -0.88 1.29 -4.34
C PRO A 139 -2.13 1.11 -3.47
N ARG A 140 -3.10 0.37 -4.00
CA ARG A 140 -4.22 -0.16 -3.23
C ARG A 140 -4.17 -1.68 -3.24
N ILE A 141 -4.44 -2.31 -2.09
CA ILE A 141 -4.53 -3.77 -1.98
C ILE A 141 -5.93 -4.19 -1.59
N VAL A 142 -6.40 -5.26 -2.22
CA VAL A 142 -7.68 -5.91 -1.96
C VAL A 142 -7.42 -7.41 -1.87
N VAL A 143 -7.89 -8.06 -0.80
CA VAL A 143 -7.68 -9.49 -0.56
C VAL A 143 -9.02 -10.16 -0.28
N GLY A 144 -9.24 -11.33 -0.84
CA GLY A 144 -10.46 -12.12 -0.59
C GLY A 144 -10.58 -13.32 -1.49
N GLY A 145 -11.24 -14.39 -1.03
CA GLY A 145 -11.43 -15.62 -1.79
C GLY A 145 -10.16 -16.39 -2.14
N GLY A 146 -9.06 -16.16 -1.41
CA GLY A 146 -7.73 -16.70 -1.75
C GLY A 146 -6.99 -15.92 -2.84
N GLU A 147 -7.49 -14.76 -3.22
CA GLU A 147 -6.93 -13.92 -4.27
C GLU A 147 -6.41 -12.60 -3.69
N VAL A 148 -5.35 -12.09 -4.29
CA VAL A 148 -4.75 -10.79 -3.97
C VAL A 148 -4.74 -9.93 -5.21
N PHE A 149 -5.36 -8.77 -5.11
CA PHE A 149 -5.41 -7.73 -6.14
C PHE A 149 -4.60 -6.53 -5.68
N TYR A 150 -3.57 -6.19 -6.42
CA TYR A 150 -2.70 -5.06 -6.18
C TYR A 150 -2.91 -4.02 -7.28
N ILE A 151 -3.55 -2.90 -6.96
CA ILE A 151 -4.00 -1.89 -7.92
C ILE A 151 -3.04 -0.72 -7.87
N PHE A 152 -2.57 -0.27 -9.03
CA PHE A 152 -1.54 0.76 -9.12
C PHE A 152 -1.59 1.53 -10.44
N ARG A 153 -0.81 2.57 -10.54
CA ARG A 153 -0.49 3.33 -11.74
C ARG A 153 1.03 3.51 -11.82
N ASP A 154 1.61 3.33 -13.00
CA ASP A 154 3.05 3.48 -13.25
C ASP A 154 3.30 4.12 -14.62
N GLU A 155 4.16 5.15 -14.67
CA GLU A 155 4.54 5.78 -15.94
C GLU A 155 5.18 4.81 -16.93
N GLU A 156 5.92 3.80 -16.46
CA GLU A 156 6.48 2.75 -17.34
C GLU A 156 5.41 1.93 -18.05
N ARG A 157 4.16 2.00 -17.57
CA ARG A 157 2.97 1.39 -18.16
C ARG A 157 2.03 2.43 -18.80
N GLY A 158 2.55 3.61 -19.18
CA GLY A 158 1.76 4.69 -19.76
C GLY A 158 0.80 5.36 -18.78
N SER A 159 1.04 5.27 -17.48
CA SER A 159 0.15 5.76 -16.42
C SER A 159 -1.30 5.22 -16.54
N CYS A 160 -1.47 4.01 -17.04
CA CYS A 160 -2.75 3.31 -17.05
C CYS A 160 -3.14 2.83 -15.66
N VAL A 161 -4.43 2.57 -15.44
CA VAL A 161 -4.88 1.78 -14.29
C VAL A 161 -4.41 0.35 -14.49
N SER A 162 -3.54 -0.13 -13.61
CA SER A 162 -3.00 -1.48 -13.68
C SER A 162 -3.38 -2.28 -12.45
N ILE A 163 -3.55 -3.59 -12.64
CA ILE A 163 -3.80 -4.55 -11.57
C ILE A 163 -2.80 -5.70 -11.68
N ALA A 164 -2.14 -6.02 -10.55
CA ALA A 164 -1.41 -7.26 -10.40
C ALA A 164 -2.24 -8.23 -9.57
N HIS A 165 -2.42 -9.44 -10.07
CA HIS A 165 -3.23 -10.49 -9.48
C HIS A 165 -2.37 -11.71 -9.16
N ALA A 166 -2.60 -12.30 -7.98
CA ALA A 166 -2.01 -13.56 -7.55
C ALA A 166 -2.98 -14.35 -6.67
N THR A 167 -2.95 -15.68 -6.76
CA THR A 167 -3.78 -16.59 -5.95
C THR A 167 -3.03 -17.19 -4.76
N ASP A 168 -1.71 -17.25 -4.82
CA ASP A 168 -0.83 -17.73 -3.76
C ASP A 168 0.48 -16.97 -3.81
N LEU A 169 0.73 -16.13 -2.82
CA LEU A 169 1.92 -15.30 -2.77
C LEU A 169 3.22 -16.09 -2.53
N ALA A 170 3.13 -17.32 -2.05
CA ALA A 170 4.31 -18.13 -1.81
C ALA A 170 4.89 -18.69 -3.12
N ILE A 171 4.03 -19.06 -4.06
CA ILE A 171 4.40 -19.78 -5.29
C ILE A 171 3.95 -19.11 -6.59
N SER A 172 2.84 -18.37 -6.59
CA SER A 172 2.28 -17.76 -7.80
C SER A 172 3.14 -16.61 -8.31
N GLN A 173 3.26 -16.51 -9.63
CA GLN A 173 3.72 -15.29 -10.30
C GLN A 173 2.59 -14.25 -10.31
N TRP A 174 2.96 -12.96 -10.32
CA TRP A 174 2.01 -11.90 -10.57
C TRP A 174 1.57 -11.90 -12.05
N THR A 175 0.26 -11.87 -12.28
CA THR A 175 -0.28 -11.53 -13.59
C THR A 175 -0.64 -10.06 -13.57
N ILE A 176 0.01 -9.25 -14.41
CA ILE A 176 -0.24 -7.81 -14.48
C ILE A 176 -1.02 -7.48 -15.73
N THR A 177 -2.16 -6.79 -15.55
CA THR A 177 -3.05 -6.36 -16.64
C THR A 177 -3.30 -4.85 -16.51
N ASP A 178 -3.28 -4.14 -17.65
CA ASP A 178 -3.73 -2.76 -17.73
C ASP A 178 -5.24 -2.76 -17.96
N LEU A 179 -5.97 -2.07 -17.10
CA LEU A 179 -7.43 -1.99 -17.12
C LEU A 179 -7.94 -0.84 -17.99
N THR A 180 -7.07 0.13 -18.28
CA THR A 180 -7.36 1.23 -19.22
C THR A 180 -6.35 1.23 -20.35
N ASP A 181 -6.78 1.66 -21.52
CA ASP A 181 -5.93 1.94 -22.70
C ASP A 181 -5.53 3.42 -22.81
N PHE A 182 -5.85 4.19 -21.79
CA PHE A 182 -5.54 5.62 -21.67
C PHE A 182 -4.85 5.93 -20.34
N SER A 183 -4.06 6.99 -20.32
CA SER A 183 -3.41 7.51 -19.12
C SER A 183 -4.41 8.13 -18.16
N VAL A 184 -4.26 7.86 -16.88
CA VAL A 184 -4.99 8.52 -15.78
C VAL A 184 -4.12 9.57 -15.06
N ASP A 185 -2.94 9.85 -15.61
CA ASP A 185 -1.94 10.82 -15.12
C ASP A 185 -1.60 10.61 -13.64
N ALA A 186 -1.91 11.53 -12.74
CA ALA A 186 -1.56 11.44 -11.31
C ALA A 186 -2.61 10.74 -10.44
N TRP A 187 -3.48 9.92 -11.03
CA TRP A 187 -4.52 9.19 -10.28
C TRP A 187 -3.95 8.32 -9.17
N GLU A 188 -4.63 8.33 -8.05
CA GLU A 188 -4.36 7.48 -6.90
C GLU A 188 -5.47 6.43 -6.76
N PRO A 189 -5.15 5.12 -6.64
CA PRO A 189 -6.12 4.04 -6.60
C PRO A 189 -7.16 4.15 -5.49
N SER A 190 -8.43 4.03 -5.87
CA SER A 190 -9.56 3.95 -4.94
C SER A 190 -10.59 2.94 -5.43
N HIS A 191 -11.30 2.29 -4.51
CA HIS A 191 -12.32 1.29 -4.82
C HIS A 191 -13.49 1.37 -3.85
N ASP A 192 -14.63 0.79 -4.23
CA ASP A 192 -15.78 0.62 -3.35
C ASP A 192 -15.51 -0.50 -2.34
N THR A 193 -15.09 -0.12 -1.14
CA THR A 193 -14.75 -1.06 -0.06
C THR A 193 -15.96 -1.82 0.46
N GLU A 194 -17.14 -1.21 0.45
CA GLU A 194 -18.36 -1.84 0.96
C GLU A 194 -18.91 -2.84 -0.05
N LEU A 195 -18.85 -2.52 -1.34
CA LEU A 195 -19.26 -3.44 -2.40
C LEU A 195 -18.36 -4.68 -2.42
N TRP A 196 -17.03 -4.48 -2.28
CA TRP A 196 -16.10 -5.58 -2.15
C TRP A 196 -16.41 -6.48 -0.95
N LYS A 197 -16.60 -5.91 0.23
CA LYS A 197 -16.92 -6.67 1.45
C LYS A 197 -18.22 -7.46 1.32
N LYS A 198 -19.28 -6.84 0.78
CA LYS A 198 -20.62 -7.44 0.72
C LYS A 198 -20.83 -8.40 -0.45
N GLN A 199 -20.20 -8.15 -1.60
CA GLN A 199 -20.52 -8.83 -2.85
C GLN A 199 -19.30 -9.40 -3.58
N ARG A 200 -18.08 -9.12 -3.12
CA ARG A 200 -16.81 -9.47 -3.80
C ARG A 200 -16.73 -8.91 -5.24
N LYS A 201 -17.32 -7.75 -5.45
CA LYS A 201 -17.20 -7.00 -6.70
C LYS A 201 -16.21 -5.88 -6.52
N LEU A 202 -15.22 -5.83 -7.39
CA LEU A 202 -14.18 -4.80 -7.37
C LEU A 202 -14.57 -3.68 -8.33
N HIS A 203 -15.10 -2.58 -7.79
CA HIS A 203 -15.36 -1.37 -8.54
C HIS A 203 -14.30 -0.32 -8.23
N LEU A 204 -13.59 0.13 -9.26
CA LEU A 204 -12.58 1.18 -9.14
C LEU A 204 -13.15 2.52 -9.59
N PHE A 205 -12.91 3.56 -8.79
CA PHE A 205 -13.23 4.95 -9.17
C PHE A 205 -12.02 5.53 -9.89
N VAL A 206 -12.16 5.82 -11.16
CA VAL A 206 -11.07 6.23 -12.04
C VAL A 206 -11.35 7.60 -12.61
N GLN A 207 -10.37 8.48 -12.53
CA GLN A 207 -10.44 9.82 -13.10
C GLN A 207 -9.05 10.25 -13.59
N HIS A 208 -8.98 10.90 -14.72
CA HIS A 208 -7.75 11.58 -15.14
C HIS A 208 -7.50 12.76 -14.21
N THR A 209 -6.40 12.74 -13.46
CA THR A 209 -6.08 13.77 -12.46
C THR A 209 -4.69 14.33 -12.68
N ARG A 210 -4.46 15.57 -12.25
CA ARG A 210 -3.13 16.17 -12.21
C ARG A 210 -2.75 16.55 -10.79
N GLN A 211 -1.47 16.54 -10.53
CA GLN A 211 -0.90 16.96 -9.27
C GLN A 211 0.34 17.82 -9.52
N GLY A 212 0.42 18.96 -8.84
CA GLY A 212 1.63 19.77 -8.79
C GLY A 212 2.61 19.25 -7.74
N ASP A 213 3.90 19.46 -7.94
CA ASP A 213 4.92 19.18 -6.95
C ASP A 213 4.97 20.26 -5.87
N GLY A 214 5.14 19.86 -4.60
CA GLY A 214 5.34 20.77 -3.47
C GLY A 214 4.13 21.65 -3.16
N GLU A 215 2.93 21.09 -3.12
CA GLU A 215 1.65 21.78 -2.82
C GLU A 215 1.23 22.81 -3.88
N ARG A 216 1.81 22.77 -5.05
CA ARG A 216 1.38 23.63 -6.16
C ARG A 216 0.08 23.10 -6.75
N MET A 217 -0.83 24.01 -7.05
CA MET A 217 -2.04 23.65 -7.80
C MET A 217 -1.66 23.30 -9.25
N ALA A 218 -2.21 22.19 -9.73
CA ALA A 218 -2.18 21.87 -11.15
C ALA A 218 -3.52 22.24 -11.78
N GLU A 219 -3.48 22.99 -12.87
CA GLU A 219 -4.69 23.31 -13.64
C GLU A 219 -5.07 22.10 -14.52
N ILE A 220 -6.33 21.70 -14.47
CA ILE A 220 -6.92 20.68 -15.31
C ILE A 220 -8.38 21.02 -15.58
N GLU A 221 -8.82 20.85 -16.82
CA GLU A 221 -10.23 20.92 -17.15
C GLU A 221 -11.02 19.81 -16.42
N PRO A 222 -12.30 20.03 -16.09
CA PRO A 222 -13.15 19.02 -15.47
C PRO A 222 -13.10 17.69 -16.22
N GLN A 223 -12.87 16.60 -15.49
CA GLN A 223 -12.73 15.27 -16.05
C GLN A 223 -13.87 14.36 -15.57
N MET A 224 -14.27 13.43 -16.43
CA MET A 224 -15.25 12.41 -16.09
C MET A 224 -14.67 11.46 -15.01
N VAL A 225 -15.55 11.02 -14.10
CA VAL A 225 -15.26 9.90 -13.21
C VAL A 225 -15.85 8.64 -13.84
N TYR A 226 -15.02 7.63 -14.00
CA TYR A 226 -15.42 6.32 -14.51
C TYR A 226 -15.51 5.33 -13.34
N VAL A 227 -16.37 4.35 -13.49
CA VAL A 227 -16.39 3.15 -12.63
C VAL A 227 -15.96 1.98 -13.50
N LEU A 228 -14.83 1.36 -13.15
CA LEU A 228 -14.39 0.11 -13.76
C LEU A 228 -14.89 -1.05 -12.89
N GLU A 229 -15.57 -2.01 -13.53
CA GLU A 229 -16.15 -3.19 -12.87
C GLU A 229 -15.39 -4.47 -13.21
#